data_74edc841a9fcd81c9c66a718091ee652
#
_entry.id   74edc841a9fcd81c9c66a718091ee652
#
_cell.length_a   1.000
_cell.length_b   1.000
_cell.length_c   1.000
_cell.angle_alpha   90.00
_cell.angle_beta   90.00
_cell.angle_gamma   90.00
#
_symmetry.space_group_name_H-M   'P 1'
#
loop_
_entity.id
_entity.type
_entity.pdbx_description
1 polymer ?
#
loop_
_entity_poly.entity_id
_entity_poly.type
_entity_poly.pdbx_seq_one_letter_code
_entity_poly.pdbx_strand_id
1 'polypeptide(L)'
;MCKAMLFCIALLVLFFLSFVVRSVTTKILVQKFHMNNLFTQVVLYDNEELQQIKDKNKDKSQKIDWAVYYPFTSDNPINDKSKNIDFVKNNAQGKSYSSFNKTLWEYYRWVAMSKEFKEFINWRVYSRGAQAEPVNLNNNYWVEFDEKQDVTKQALAIVELNNILKKKNIHFLLFMAPGKVRNNDKDISGLLDFSNQNADDFISILKDNNVEYIDYRNFTDRVSDSSYRDLFYKTDHHWKPITGMHAANRVSQYLNQHFDYNIDLDLINLNSYNRVQYNKFFLGSLGRKATLAEAIPEDFSIYYPKFYSNFHYEVPEENINIIGDLSILYDMKNLAKIDYYNSNPYAVYNYGDKALIHIKNNNVNDGKRLLVIKNSYANPMTFFLSTGVDKIDIIDLRLFNGSLQNYIDKYKPDTVLFVVHTEWLTLYRPIYSNDHNGFWDFR
;
A
#
# COMPACT_ATOMS: atom_id res chain seq x y z
N MET A 1 -34.65 -26.56 -21.08
CA MET A 1 -34.25 -25.11 -21.10
C MET A 1 -35.28 -24.22 -20.40
N CYS A 2 -36.60 -24.32 -20.66
CA CYS A 2 -37.62 -23.44 -20.11
C CYS A 2 -37.74 -23.48 -18.57
N LYS A 3 -37.66 -24.65 -17.91
CA LYS A 3 -37.76 -24.80 -16.46
C LYS A 3 -36.57 -24.19 -15.69
N ALA A 4 -35.34 -24.29 -16.23
CA ALA A 4 -34.16 -23.68 -15.62
C ALA A 4 -34.19 -22.15 -15.75
N MET A 5 -34.65 -21.64 -16.88
CA MET A 5 -34.81 -20.19 -17.12
C MET A 5 -35.90 -19.58 -16.22
N LEU A 6 -37.02 -20.27 -16.02
CA LEU A 6 -38.07 -19.87 -15.08
C LEU A 6 -37.57 -19.88 -13.62
N PHE A 7 -36.77 -20.87 -13.25
CA PHE A 7 -36.14 -20.92 -11.93
C PHE A 7 -35.15 -19.78 -11.69
N CYS A 8 -34.32 -19.45 -12.67
CA CYS A 8 -33.42 -18.29 -12.59
C CYS A 8 -34.17 -16.96 -12.51
N ILE A 9 -35.25 -16.80 -13.27
CA ILE A 9 -36.11 -15.61 -13.21
C ILE A 9 -36.82 -15.53 -11.84
N ALA A 10 -37.31 -16.63 -11.30
CA ALA A 10 -37.93 -16.66 -9.97
C ALA A 10 -36.90 -16.31 -8.87
N LEU A 11 -35.67 -16.80 -8.97
CA LEU A 11 -34.59 -16.43 -8.07
C LEU A 11 -34.21 -14.94 -8.16
N LEU A 12 -34.17 -14.37 -9.37
CA LEU A 12 -33.93 -12.95 -9.56
C LEU A 12 -35.08 -12.10 -8.98
N VAL A 13 -36.31 -12.50 -9.18
CA VAL A 13 -37.47 -11.79 -8.61
C VAL A 13 -37.50 -11.89 -7.09
N LEU A 14 -37.21 -13.06 -6.52
CA LEU A 14 -37.07 -13.23 -5.07
C LEU A 14 -35.91 -12.39 -4.50
N PHE A 15 -34.80 -12.32 -5.21
CA PHE A 15 -33.69 -11.48 -4.86
C PHE A 15 -34.06 -9.99 -4.86
N PHE A 16 -34.75 -9.52 -5.91
CA PHE A 16 -35.23 -8.14 -6.00
C PHE A 16 -36.28 -7.82 -4.93
N LEU A 17 -37.21 -8.73 -4.68
CA LEU A 17 -38.21 -8.58 -3.61
C LEU A 17 -37.58 -8.55 -2.23
N SER A 18 -36.65 -9.46 -1.94
CA SER A 18 -35.91 -9.44 -0.66
C SER A 18 -35.12 -8.15 -0.48
N PHE A 19 -34.59 -7.62 -1.54
CA PHE A 19 -33.85 -6.35 -1.56
C PHE A 19 -34.74 -5.16 -1.24
N VAL A 20 -35.91 -5.06 -1.89
CA VAL A 20 -36.88 -3.98 -1.64
C VAL A 20 -37.43 -4.07 -0.22
N VAL A 21 -37.86 -5.28 0.22
CA VAL A 21 -38.37 -5.52 1.58
C VAL A 21 -37.29 -5.19 2.61
N ARG A 22 -36.05 -5.59 2.39
CA ARG A 22 -34.90 -5.31 3.31
C ARG A 22 -34.56 -3.82 3.36
N SER A 23 -34.58 -3.15 2.21
CA SER A 23 -34.32 -1.69 2.16
C SER A 23 -35.41 -0.90 2.89
N VAL A 24 -36.68 -1.30 2.75
CA VAL A 24 -37.82 -0.67 3.43
C VAL A 24 -37.83 -1.02 4.92
N THR A 25 -37.63 -2.29 5.29
CA THR A 25 -37.53 -2.72 6.69
C THR A 25 -36.35 -2.12 7.40
N THR A 26 -35.19 -2.01 6.75
CA THR A 26 -34.03 -1.34 7.35
C THR A 26 -34.29 0.13 7.63
N LYS A 27 -34.89 0.85 6.67
CA LYS A 27 -35.32 2.24 6.92
C LYS A 27 -36.31 2.36 8.08
N ILE A 28 -37.28 1.46 8.18
CA ILE A 28 -38.27 1.47 9.27
C ILE A 28 -37.63 1.08 10.60
N LEU A 29 -36.78 0.07 10.63
CA LEU A 29 -36.07 -0.38 11.84
C LEU A 29 -35.10 0.67 12.37
N VAL A 30 -34.36 1.35 11.48
CA VAL A 30 -33.46 2.43 11.85
C VAL A 30 -34.22 3.64 12.36
N GLN A 31 -35.24 4.10 11.64
CA GLN A 31 -36.01 5.29 12.01
C GLN A 31 -36.90 5.08 13.25
N LYS A 32 -37.47 3.89 13.46
CA LYS A 32 -38.38 3.62 14.56
C LYS A 32 -37.74 2.99 15.80
N PHE A 33 -36.68 2.20 15.64
CA PHE A 33 -36.18 1.35 16.72
C PHE A 33 -34.69 1.60 17.06
N HIS A 34 -34.01 2.54 16.38
CA HIS A 34 -32.58 2.87 16.57
C HIS A 34 -31.68 1.61 16.58
N MET A 35 -32.05 0.59 15.82
CA MET A 35 -31.27 -0.67 15.76
C MET A 35 -30.04 -0.48 14.88
N ASN A 36 -28.89 -0.47 15.52
CA ASN A 36 -27.59 -0.51 14.86
C ASN A 36 -27.29 -1.93 14.42
N ASN A 37 -27.45 -2.24 13.16
CA ASN A 37 -26.84 -3.42 12.58
C ASN A 37 -25.73 -3.01 11.60
N LEU A 38 -24.91 -3.97 11.21
CA LEU A 38 -23.77 -3.74 10.29
C LEU A 38 -24.18 -3.05 8.99
N PHE A 39 -25.37 -3.39 8.49
CA PHE A 39 -25.96 -2.83 7.28
C PHE A 39 -26.33 -1.35 7.44
N THR A 40 -26.87 -0.99 8.60
CA THR A 40 -27.16 0.42 8.95
C THR A 40 -25.91 1.25 9.08
N GLN A 41 -24.84 0.72 9.63
CA GLN A 41 -23.56 1.41 9.73
C GLN A 41 -22.98 1.74 8.37
N VAL A 42 -23.03 0.82 7.41
CA VAL A 42 -22.55 1.05 6.04
C VAL A 42 -23.43 2.02 5.25
N VAL A 43 -24.75 1.99 5.47
CA VAL A 43 -25.73 2.82 4.72
C VAL A 43 -25.87 4.23 5.29
N LEU A 44 -25.65 4.41 6.60
CA LEU A 44 -25.90 5.66 7.32
C LEU A 44 -24.66 6.28 7.90
N TYR A 45 -23.48 5.80 7.47
CA TYR A 45 -22.18 6.25 7.93
C TYR A 45 -22.05 7.77 7.96
N ASP A 46 -22.68 8.51 7.02
CA ASP A 46 -22.60 9.95 6.94
C ASP A 46 -23.50 10.71 7.93
N ASN A 47 -24.67 10.17 8.27
CA ASN A 47 -25.65 10.93 9.03
C ASN A 47 -25.84 10.43 10.46
N GLU A 48 -25.90 9.14 10.69
CA GLU A 48 -26.16 8.60 12.03
C GLU A 48 -24.92 8.50 12.89
N GLU A 49 -23.79 8.17 12.32
CA GLU A 49 -22.54 8.15 13.08
C GLU A 49 -22.17 9.57 13.50
N LEU A 50 -22.36 10.56 12.62
CA LEU A 50 -22.24 11.98 12.97
C LEU A 50 -23.26 12.39 14.03
N GLN A 51 -24.48 11.86 13.99
CA GLN A 51 -25.50 12.15 14.99
C GLN A 51 -25.17 11.43 16.31
N GLN A 52 -24.73 10.18 16.29
CA GLN A 52 -24.25 9.46 17.49
C GLN A 52 -23.01 10.11 18.09
N ILE A 53 -22.10 10.63 17.27
CA ILE A 53 -20.96 11.43 17.71
C ILE A 53 -21.43 12.71 18.40
N LYS A 54 -22.45 13.40 17.88
CA LYS A 54 -23.05 14.58 18.48
C LYS A 54 -23.76 14.24 19.80
N ASP A 55 -24.51 13.15 19.85
CA ASP A 55 -25.27 12.75 21.02
C ASP A 55 -24.36 12.23 22.12
N LYS A 56 -23.30 11.50 21.80
CA LYS A 56 -22.24 11.10 22.72
C LYS A 56 -21.44 12.29 23.27
N ASN A 57 -21.29 13.36 22.51
CA ASN A 57 -20.66 14.58 23.01
C ASN A 57 -21.56 15.42 23.94
N LYS A 58 -22.87 15.23 23.91
CA LYS A 58 -23.80 15.80 24.89
C LYS A 58 -23.76 15.04 26.21
N ASP A 59 -23.48 13.74 26.16
CA ASP A 59 -23.34 12.91 27.36
C ASP A 59 -21.87 12.96 27.83
N LYS A 60 -21.61 13.66 28.92
CA LYS A 60 -20.28 13.93 29.46
C LYS A 60 -19.50 12.67 29.88
N SER A 61 -20.07 11.47 29.76
CA SER A 61 -19.50 10.21 30.21
C SER A 61 -18.55 9.55 29.18
N GLN A 62 -18.59 9.93 27.88
CA GLN A 62 -17.66 9.44 26.86
C GLN A 62 -17.06 10.59 26.07
N LYS A 63 -15.90 11.05 26.49
CA LYS A 63 -15.08 11.96 25.67
C LYS A 63 -14.58 11.22 24.44
N ILE A 64 -15.04 11.59 23.26
CA ILE A 64 -14.38 11.20 22.02
C ILE A 64 -13.05 11.98 21.99
N ASP A 65 -11.96 11.23 22.02
CA ASP A 65 -10.64 11.84 21.86
C ASP A 65 -10.41 12.12 20.36
N TRP A 66 -10.69 13.36 19.99
CA TRP A 66 -10.52 13.82 18.62
C TRP A 66 -9.05 13.85 18.17
N ALA A 67 -8.09 13.84 19.12
CA ALA A 67 -6.67 13.66 18.80
C ALA A 67 -6.38 12.31 18.17
N VAL A 68 -7.25 11.30 18.39
CA VAL A 68 -7.20 10.01 17.69
C VAL A 68 -7.45 10.16 16.19
N TYR A 69 -8.29 11.12 15.79
CA TYR A 69 -8.64 11.35 14.39
C TYR A 69 -7.72 12.36 13.72
N TYR A 70 -7.12 13.26 14.51
CA TYR A 70 -6.27 14.35 14.02
C TYR A 70 -5.04 14.52 14.91
N PRO A 71 -4.06 13.65 14.78
CA PRO A 71 -2.90 13.64 15.68
C PRO A 71 -1.89 14.76 15.40
N PHE A 72 -2.35 15.90 14.92
CA PHE A 72 -1.44 16.98 14.55
C PHE A 72 -1.22 17.99 15.67
N THR A 73 0.03 18.29 15.87
CA THR A 73 0.73 19.40 16.54
C THR A 73 -0.11 20.38 17.38
N SER A 74 0.53 21.01 18.34
CA SER A 74 -0.04 22.08 19.19
C SER A 74 -0.77 23.18 18.43
N ASP A 75 -0.49 23.37 17.16
CA ASP A 75 -1.05 24.41 16.29
C ASP A 75 -2.20 23.93 15.42
N ASN A 76 -2.67 22.72 15.64
CA ASN A 76 -3.73 22.16 14.83
C ASN A 76 -5.09 22.77 15.27
N PRO A 77 -5.79 23.52 14.37
CA PRO A 77 -7.10 24.11 14.67
C PRO A 77 -8.17 23.06 15.01
N ILE A 78 -7.83 21.80 14.90
CA ILE A 78 -8.72 20.67 15.13
C ILE A 78 -8.84 20.30 16.62
N ASN A 79 -8.05 20.91 17.51
CA ASN A 79 -8.28 20.81 18.96
C ASN A 79 -9.54 21.56 19.42
N ASP A 80 -10.11 22.39 18.55
CA ASP A 80 -11.43 22.97 18.77
C ASP A 80 -12.52 21.98 18.29
N LYS A 81 -13.20 21.35 19.24
CA LYS A 81 -14.23 20.33 19.01
C LYS A 81 -15.35 20.80 18.06
N SER A 82 -15.69 22.09 18.11
CA SER A 82 -16.73 22.67 17.26
C SER A 82 -16.29 22.68 15.79
N LYS A 83 -15.04 23.04 15.52
CA LYS A 83 -14.47 23.05 14.18
C LYS A 83 -14.30 21.63 13.61
N ASN A 84 -13.99 20.65 14.47
CA ASN A 84 -13.89 19.26 14.06
C ASN A 84 -15.23 18.70 13.59
N ILE A 85 -16.31 19.00 14.31
CA ILE A 85 -17.65 18.57 13.94
C ILE A 85 -18.07 19.22 12.61
N ASP A 86 -17.78 20.50 12.44
CA ASP A 86 -18.10 21.20 11.20
C ASP A 86 -17.22 20.74 10.03
N PHE A 87 -15.95 20.41 10.29
CA PHE A 87 -15.06 19.84 9.28
C PHE A 87 -15.54 18.44 8.84
N VAL A 88 -15.84 17.54 9.78
CA VAL A 88 -16.36 16.20 9.48
C VAL A 88 -17.71 16.32 8.77
N LYS A 89 -18.60 17.18 9.25
CA LYS A 89 -19.89 17.46 8.63
C LYS A 89 -19.76 18.05 7.22
N ASN A 90 -18.87 19.00 7.02
CA ASN A 90 -18.63 19.65 5.72
C ASN A 90 -17.95 18.70 4.74
N ASN A 91 -17.11 17.76 5.20
CA ASN A 91 -16.52 16.74 4.36
C ASN A 91 -17.47 15.56 4.11
N ALA A 92 -18.33 15.19 5.06
CA ALA A 92 -19.34 14.17 4.90
C ALA A 92 -20.58 14.65 4.10
N GLN A 93 -20.94 15.92 4.26
CA GLN A 93 -22.07 16.55 3.53
C GLN A 93 -21.58 17.39 2.35
N GLY A 94 -20.30 17.33 2.02
CA GLY A 94 -19.62 18.27 1.15
C GLY A 94 -20.41 18.62 -0.10
N LYS A 95 -20.68 19.89 -0.29
CA LYS A 95 -21.16 20.45 -1.56
C LYS A 95 -20.27 20.10 -2.76
N SER A 96 -19.17 19.39 -2.49
CA SER A 96 -18.16 18.90 -3.42
C SER A 96 -18.21 17.39 -3.63
N TYR A 97 -19.23 16.68 -3.14
CA TYR A 97 -19.47 15.31 -3.57
C TYR A 97 -19.92 15.34 -5.03
N SER A 98 -18.94 15.20 -5.91
CA SER A 98 -19.18 15.00 -7.33
C SER A 98 -20.05 13.75 -7.52
N SER A 99 -20.72 13.63 -8.65
CA SER A 99 -21.44 12.42 -9.04
C SER A 99 -20.58 11.15 -8.88
N PHE A 100 -19.26 11.26 -9.00
CA PHE A 100 -18.27 10.21 -8.79
C PHE A 100 -18.27 9.68 -7.33
N ASN A 101 -18.27 10.56 -6.33
CA ASN A 101 -18.27 10.13 -4.93
C ASN A 101 -19.59 9.43 -4.55
N LYS A 102 -20.71 9.90 -5.10
CA LYS A 102 -22.00 9.23 -4.93
C LYS A 102 -21.99 7.81 -5.55
N THR A 103 -21.42 7.67 -6.75
CA THR A 103 -21.27 6.38 -7.43
C THR A 103 -20.32 5.46 -6.67
N LEU A 104 -19.21 5.99 -6.14
CA LEU A 104 -18.27 5.23 -5.32
C LEU A 104 -18.92 4.76 -4.02
N TRP A 105 -19.70 5.62 -3.36
CA TRP A 105 -20.44 5.25 -2.15
C TRP A 105 -21.49 4.19 -2.43
N GLU A 106 -22.24 4.29 -3.53
CA GLU A 106 -23.17 3.25 -3.97
C GLU A 106 -22.46 1.93 -4.27
N TYR A 107 -21.26 1.98 -4.86
CA TYR A 107 -20.43 0.80 -5.12
C TYR A 107 -20.09 0.06 -3.82
N TYR A 108 -19.57 0.74 -2.80
CA TYR A 108 -19.25 0.10 -1.52
C TYR A 108 -20.48 -0.46 -0.81
N ARG A 109 -21.61 0.20 -0.95
CA ARG A 109 -22.91 -0.31 -0.47
C ARG A 109 -23.28 -1.63 -1.14
N TRP A 110 -23.13 -1.73 -2.45
CA TRP A 110 -23.38 -2.95 -3.20
C TRP A 110 -22.42 -4.07 -2.81
N VAL A 111 -21.14 -3.75 -2.60
CA VAL A 111 -20.14 -4.72 -2.14
C VAL A 111 -20.52 -5.30 -0.77
N ALA A 112 -20.89 -4.45 0.19
CA ALA A 112 -21.31 -4.91 1.52
C ALA A 112 -22.55 -5.83 1.45
N MET A 113 -23.55 -5.45 0.66
CA MET A 113 -24.75 -6.28 0.45
C MET A 113 -24.43 -7.61 -0.24
N SER A 114 -23.54 -7.62 -1.21
CA SER A 114 -23.10 -8.85 -1.88
C SER A 114 -22.42 -9.80 -0.89
N LYS A 115 -21.60 -9.28 0.03
CA LYS A 115 -20.93 -10.08 1.06
C LYS A 115 -21.92 -10.70 2.04
N GLU A 116 -22.85 -9.91 2.59
CA GLU A 116 -23.89 -10.45 3.46
C GLU A 116 -24.71 -11.57 2.79
N PHE A 117 -24.99 -11.41 1.49
CA PHE A 117 -25.70 -12.45 0.72
C PHE A 117 -24.84 -13.71 0.56
N LYS A 118 -23.55 -13.58 0.26
CA LYS A 118 -22.60 -14.70 0.16
C LYS A 118 -22.47 -15.43 1.50
N GLU A 119 -22.40 -14.72 2.62
CA GLU A 119 -22.41 -15.32 3.96
C GLU A 119 -23.71 -16.06 4.25
N PHE A 120 -24.85 -15.44 3.93
CA PHE A 120 -26.17 -16.05 4.13
C PHE A 120 -26.33 -17.40 3.39
N ILE A 121 -25.81 -17.50 2.15
CA ILE A 121 -25.88 -18.75 1.37
C ILE A 121 -24.65 -19.65 1.59
N ASN A 122 -23.79 -19.32 2.56
CA ASN A 122 -22.51 -20.00 2.81
C ASN A 122 -21.65 -20.14 1.54
N TRP A 123 -21.71 -19.12 0.67
CA TRP A 123 -20.99 -19.09 -0.59
C TRP A 123 -19.53 -18.67 -0.35
N ARG A 124 -18.66 -19.64 -0.27
CA ARG A 124 -17.23 -19.41 -0.14
C ARG A 124 -16.55 -19.65 -1.49
N VAL A 125 -16.61 -18.66 -2.36
CA VAL A 125 -15.77 -18.67 -3.56
C VAL A 125 -14.50 -17.92 -3.23
N TYR A 126 -13.42 -18.65 -3.14
CA TYR A 126 -12.08 -18.05 -3.09
C TYR A 126 -11.71 -17.67 -4.53
N SER A 127 -11.77 -16.40 -4.85
CA SER A 127 -11.21 -15.87 -6.09
C SER A 127 -9.72 -15.58 -5.89
N ARG A 128 -8.94 -15.67 -6.96
CA ARG A 128 -7.50 -15.44 -6.98
C ARG A 128 -7.15 -14.38 -8.01
N GLY A 129 -5.96 -13.78 -7.86
CA GLY A 129 -5.47 -12.77 -8.78
C GLY A 129 -5.90 -11.34 -8.43
N ALA A 130 -5.56 -10.39 -9.29
CA ALA A 130 -5.68 -8.95 -9.03
C ALA A 130 -7.10 -8.44 -8.75
N GLN A 131 -8.13 -9.22 -9.06
CA GLN A 131 -9.53 -8.89 -8.79
C GLN A 131 -10.13 -9.78 -7.67
N ALA A 132 -9.30 -10.56 -6.98
CA ALA A 132 -9.72 -11.41 -5.89
C ALA A 132 -10.33 -10.59 -4.74
N GLU A 133 -11.35 -11.15 -4.09
CA GLU A 133 -11.81 -10.60 -2.83
C GLU A 133 -10.77 -10.93 -1.75
N PRO A 134 -10.37 -9.95 -0.93
CA PRO A 134 -9.44 -10.21 0.15
C PRO A 134 -10.05 -11.13 1.20
N VAL A 135 -9.23 -11.96 1.82
CA VAL A 135 -9.60 -12.92 2.84
C VAL A 135 -9.07 -12.47 4.19
N ASN A 136 -9.92 -12.47 5.23
CA ASN A 136 -9.49 -12.22 6.60
C ASN A 136 -8.93 -13.49 7.23
N LEU A 137 -7.65 -13.52 7.54
CA LEU A 137 -6.95 -14.64 8.21
C LEU A 137 -7.04 -14.58 9.74
N ASN A 138 -8.04 -13.96 10.32
CA ASN A 138 -8.17 -13.61 11.74
C ASN A 138 -7.51 -12.27 12.11
N ASN A 139 -7.96 -11.68 13.22
CA ASN A 139 -7.42 -10.45 13.79
C ASN A 139 -7.31 -9.27 12.82
N ASN A 140 -8.27 -9.16 11.88
CA ASN A 140 -8.28 -8.10 10.87
C ASN A 140 -7.09 -8.15 9.90
N TYR A 141 -6.42 -9.30 9.75
CA TYR A 141 -5.30 -9.47 8.83
C TYR A 141 -5.81 -9.96 7.47
N TRP A 142 -5.89 -9.03 6.54
CA TRP A 142 -6.44 -9.23 5.20
C TRP A 142 -5.36 -9.59 4.20
N VAL A 143 -5.59 -10.60 3.37
CA VAL A 143 -4.67 -11.08 2.33
C VAL A 143 -5.41 -11.32 1.02
N GLU A 144 -4.67 -11.32 -0.08
CA GLU A 144 -5.08 -11.85 -1.38
C GLU A 144 -4.20 -13.05 -1.70
N PHE A 145 -4.70 -13.97 -2.50
CA PHE A 145 -3.96 -15.16 -2.92
C PHE A 145 -3.61 -15.08 -4.39
N ASP A 146 -2.40 -15.52 -4.73
CA ASP A 146 -1.92 -15.56 -6.08
C ASP A 146 -2.10 -16.94 -6.73
N GLU A 147 -2.39 -16.91 -8.04
CA GLU A 147 -2.39 -18.10 -8.87
C GLU A 147 -0.96 -18.55 -9.19
N LYS A 148 -0.79 -19.84 -9.52
CA LYS A 148 0.45 -20.32 -10.11
C LYS A 148 0.61 -19.70 -11.49
N GLN A 149 1.75 -19.05 -11.70
CA GLN A 149 2.09 -18.35 -12.94
C GLN A 149 3.43 -18.84 -13.48
N ASP A 150 3.58 -18.78 -14.79
CA ASP A 150 4.88 -18.87 -15.43
C ASP A 150 5.58 -17.51 -15.38
N VAL A 151 6.62 -17.40 -14.56
CA VAL A 151 7.41 -16.17 -14.34
C VAL A 151 8.70 -16.14 -15.18
N THR A 152 8.86 -17.07 -16.11
CA THR A 152 10.08 -17.22 -16.91
C THR A 152 10.42 -15.97 -17.70
N LYS A 153 9.40 -15.34 -18.34
CA LYS A 153 9.61 -14.12 -19.15
C LYS A 153 10.12 -12.96 -18.29
N GLN A 154 9.55 -12.80 -17.10
CA GLN A 154 9.93 -11.75 -16.17
C GLN A 154 11.36 -11.96 -15.66
N ALA A 155 11.70 -13.19 -15.29
CA ALA A 155 13.05 -13.53 -14.85
C ALA A 155 14.09 -13.33 -15.96
N LEU A 156 13.80 -13.76 -17.18
CA LEU A 156 14.71 -13.56 -18.32
C LEU A 156 14.88 -12.08 -18.68
N ALA A 157 13.86 -11.25 -18.52
CA ALA A 157 13.98 -9.80 -18.71
C ALA A 157 14.98 -9.19 -17.70
N ILE A 158 14.95 -9.64 -16.44
CA ILE A 158 15.95 -9.22 -15.42
C ILE A 158 17.36 -9.71 -15.80
N VAL A 159 17.50 -10.94 -16.30
CA VAL A 159 18.79 -11.47 -16.78
C VAL A 159 19.33 -10.60 -17.93
N GLU A 160 18.48 -10.22 -18.87
CA GLU A 160 18.86 -9.32 -19.97
C GLU A 160 19.31 -7.96 -19.46
N LEU A 161 18.53 -7.33 -18.56
CA LEU A 161 18.90 -6.05 -17.95
C LEU A 161 20.27 -6.15 -17.23
N ASN A 162 20.47 -7.19 -16.42
CA ASN A 162 21.75 -7.43 -15.74
C ASN A 162 22.92 -7.54 -16.74
N ASN A 163 22.72 -8.23 -17.87
CA ASN A 163 23.75 -8.38 -18.89
C ASN A 163 24.06 -7.05 -19.61
N ILE A 164 23.06 -6.21 -19.84
CA ILE A 164 23.23 -4.86 -20.40
C ILE A 164 24.05 -4.01 -19.42
N LEU A 165 23.71 -4.02 -18.13
CA LEU A 165 24.38 -3.24 -17.10
C LEU A 165 25.82 -3.69 -16.90
N LYS A 166 26.09 -4.99 -16.89
CA LYS A 166 27.46 -5.54 -16.81
C LYS A 166 28.35 -5.03 -17.93
N LYS A 167 27.84 -4.94 -19.18
CA LYS A 167 28.59 -4.38 -20.31
C LYS A 167 28.93 -2.90 -20.13
N LYS A 168 28.20 -2.19 -19.29
CA LYS A 168 28.38 -0.77 -18.96
C LYS A 168 29.19 -0.56 -17.66
N ASN A 169 29.67 -1.64 -17.04
CA ASN A 169 30.32 -1.63 -15.70
C ASN A 169 29.43 -1.02 -14.62
N ILE A 170 28.13 -1.28 -14.68
CA ILE A 170 27.13 -0.87 -13.68
C ILE A 170 26.75 -2.09 -12.86
N HIS A 171 26.79 -1.99 -11.54
CA HIS A 171 26.35 -3.05 -10.65
C HIS A 171 24.82 -3.21 -10.71
N PHE A 172 24.36 -4.43 -10.58
CA PHE A 172 22.92 -4.75 -10.51
C PHE A 172 22.64 -5.56 -9.26
N LEU A 173 21.55 -5.22 -8.58
CA LEU A 173 21.05 -5.98 -7.43
C LEU A 173 19.52 -6.07 -7.52
N LEU A 174 18.99 -7.29 -7.49
CA LEU A 174 17.55 -7.49 -7.29
C LEU A 174 17.26 -7.65 -5.81
N PHE A 175 16.24 -6.96 -5.32
CA PHE A 175 15.70 -7.14 -3.98
C PHE A 175 14.28 -7.71 -4.06
N MET A 176 14.12 -8.96 -3.60
CA MET A 176 12.83 -9.63 -3.48
C MET A 176 12.26 -9.37 -2.09
N ALA A 177 11.25 -8.51 -2.00
CA ALA A 177 10.54 -8.26 -0.76
C ALA A 177 9.52 -9.39 -0.49
N PRO A 178 9.23 -9.70 0.80
CA PRO A 178 8.21 -10.68 1.16
C PRO A 178 6.81 -10.15 0.90
N GLY A 179 5.88 -11.04 0.62
CA GLY A 179 4.43 -10.76 0.62
C GLY A 179 3.80 -10.99 1.98
N LYS A 180 2.53 -10.71 2.10
CA LYS A 180 1.76 -10.92 3.35
C LYS A 180 1.55 -12.40 3.68
N VAL A 181 1.52 -13.24 2.67
CA VAL A 181 1.38 -14.70 2.82
C VAL A 181 2.76 -15.32 2.94
N ARG A 182 3.01 -15.96 4.08
CA ARG A 182 4.26 -16.67 4.35
C ARG A 182 4.20 -18.11 3.85
N ASN A 183 5.34 -18.66 3.44
CA ASN A 183 5.47 -20.10 3.24
C ASN A 183 5.08 -20.85 4.53
N ASN A 184 4.23 -21.86 4.38
CA ASN A 184 3.78 -22.71 5.50
C ASN A 184 3.01 -21.97 6.61
N ASP A 185 2.34 -20.85 6.29
CA ASP A 185 1.43 -20.18 7.24
C ASP A 185 0.27 -21.12 7.59
N LYS A 186 0.14 -21.40 8.90
CA LYS A 186 -0.85 -22.37 9.40
C LYS A 186 -2.30 -21.92 9.19
N ASP A 187 -2.54 -20.61 9.16
CA ASP A 187 -3.88 -20.06 9.01
C ASP A 187 -4.37 -20.13 7.56
N ILE A 188 -3.46 -20.38 6.60
CA ILE A 188 -3.80 -20.61 5.19
C ILE A 188 -3.70 -22.08 4.79
N SER A 189 -3.48 -22.98 5.77
CA SER A 189 -3.43 -24.42 5.54
C SER A 189 -4.68 -24.92 4.80
N GLY A 190 -4.50 -25.46 3.61
CA GLY A 190 -5.58 -25.87 2.71
C GLY A 190 -6.08 -24.81 1.74
N LEU A 191 -5.59 -23.57 1.81
CA LEU A 191 -5.79 -22.55 0.79
C LEU A 191 -4.60 -22.60 -0.18
N LEU A 192 -4.89 -22.43 -1.47
CA LEU A 192 -3.86 -22.49 -2.50
C LEU A 192 -3.37 -21.07 -2.81
N ASP A 193 -2.26 -20.67 -2.20
CA ASP A 193 -1.48 -19.50 -2.59
C ASP A 193 -0.17 -19.94 -3.25
N PHE A 194 0.17 -19.30 -4.34
CA PHE A 194 1.37 -19.62 -5.13
C PHE A 194 2.37 -18.45 -5.19
N SER A 195 2.15 -17.35 -4.47
CA SER A 195 3.03 -16.17 -4.50
C SER A 195 4.49 -16.52 -4.19
N ASN A 196 4.72 -17.30 -3.15
CA ASN A 196 6.06 -17.75 -2.77
C ASN A 196 6.65 -18.75 -3.76
N GLN A 197 5.86 -19.69 -4.29
CA GLN A 197 6.34 -20.64 -5.29
C GLN A 197 6.69 -19.95 -6.62
N ASN A 198 5.92 -18.94 -7.03
CA ASN A 198 6.26 -18.13 -8.19
C ASN A 198 7.58 -17.37 -7.97
N ALA A 199 7.80 -16.86 -6.74
CA ALA A 199 9.06 -16.22 -6.38
C ALA A 199 10.24 -17.20 -6.35
N ASP A 200 10.05 -18.42 -5.89
CA ASP A 200 11.08 -19.46 -5.92
C ASP A 200 11.50 -19.80 -7.35
N ASP A 201 10.53 -19.99 -8.24
CA ASP A 201 10.80 -20.23 -9.67
C ASP A 201 11.55 -19.06 -10.30
N PHE A 202 11.13 -17.84 -9.99
CA PHE A 202 11.78 -16.61 -10.47
C PHE A 202 13.25 -16.53 -9.99
N ILE A 203 13.49 -16.70 -8.69
CA ILE A 203 14.83 -16.65 -8.08
C ILE A 203 15.72 -17.78 -8.62
N SER A 204 15.16 -18.98 -8.88
CA SER A 204 15.93 -20.07 -9.46
C SER A 204 16.54 -19.69 -10.82
N ILE A 205 15.76 -19.06 -11.69
CA ILE A 205 16.24 -18.59 -13.00
C ILE A 205 17.34 -17.53 -12.83
N LEU A 206 17.18 -16.60 -11.89
CA LEU A 206 18.20 -15.58 -11.62
C LEU A 206 19.52 -16.20 -11.13
N LYS A 207 19.42 -17.16 -10.23
CA LYS A 207 20.56 -17.90 -9.69
C LYS A 207 21.33 -18.65 -10.80
N ASP A 208 20.61 -19.36 -11.67
CA ASP A 208 21.19 -20.11 -12.78
C ASP A 208 21.91 -19.20 -13.80
N ASN A 209 21.54 -17.91 -13.85
CA ASN A 209 22.14 -16.90 -14.71
C ASN A 209 23.11 -15.95 -13.98
N ASN A 210 23.52 -16.26 -12.75
CA ASN A 210 24.47 -15.48 -11.95
C ASN A 210 24.05 -14.00 -11.81
N VAL A 211 22.75 -13.75 -11.57
CA VAL A 211 22.22 -12.44 -11.21
C VAL A 211 22.33 -12.27 -9.69
N GLU A 212 22.85 -11.14 -9.23
CA GLU A 212 22.92 -10.84 -7.81
C GLU A 212 21.54 -10.46 -7.25
N TYR A 213 21.18 -11.07 -6.12
CA TYR A 213 19.88 -10.80 -5.48
C TYR A 213 19.94 -10.91 -3.96
N ILE A 214 19.04 -10.20 -3.31
CA ILE A 214 18.67 -10.40 -1.91
C ILE A 214 17.25 -10.96 -1.89
N ASP A 215 17.08 -12.20 -1.48
CA ASP A 215 15.78 -12.75 -1.13
C ASP A 215 15.48 -12.42 0.33
N TYR A 216 14.71 -11.35 0.56
CA TYR A 216 14.42 -10.86 1.90
C TYR A 216 13.42 -11.73 2.65
N ARG A 217 12.73 -12.65 1.97
CA ARG A 217 11.90 -13.68 2.59
C ARG A 217 12.72 -14.54 3.56
N ASN A 218 13.98 -14.86 3.20
CA ASN A 218 14.90 -15.59 4.05
C ASN A 218 15.22 -14.92 5.39
N PHE A 219 15.13 -13.58 5.44
CA PHE A 219 15.26 -12.84 6.69
C PHE A 219 13.99 -12.94 7.53
N THR A 220 12.84 -12.78 6.90
CA THR A 220 11.52 -12.81 7.56
C THR A 220 11.14 -14.21 8.04
N ASP A 221 11.65 -15.25 7.41
CA ASP A 221 11.42 -16.64 7.82
C ASP A 221 12.02 -17.00 9.20
N ARG A 222 12.92 -16.17 9.72
CA ARG A 222 13.54 -16.34 11.04
C ARG A 222 12.71 -15.76 12.19
N VAL A 223 11.67 -14.99 11.89
CA VAL A 223 10.77 -14.43 12.91
C VAL A 223 9.59 -15.36 13.17
N SER A 224 8.96 -15.27 14.34
CA SER A 224 7.75 -16.03 14.65
C SER A 224 6.58 -15.62 13.75
N ASP A 225 5.54 -16.47 13.61
CA ASP A 225 4.36 -16.16 12.79
C ASP A 225 3.67 -14.86 13.20
N SER A 226 3.52 -14.61 14.50
CA SER A 226 2.95 -13.36 14.99
C SER A 226 3.82 -12.15 14.62
N SER A 227 5.15 -12.28 14.78
CA SER A 227 6.11 -11.23 14.41
C SER A 227 6.17 -11.00 12.90
N TYR A 228 5.98 -12.05 12.09
CA TYR A 228 5.89 -11.90 10.63
C TYR A 228 4.72 -11.01 10.23
N ARG A 229 3.52 -11.26 10.79
CA ARG A 229 2.35 -10.44 10.49
C ARG A 229 2.48 -8.99 10.93
N ASP A 230 3.27 -8.74 11.99
CA ASP A 230 3.57 -7.39 12.45
C ASP A 230 4.46 -6.58 11.51
N LEU A 231 5.12 -7.23 10.54
CA LEU A 231 5.88 -6.55 9.49
C LEU A 231 4.99 -5.78 8.50
N PHE A 232 3.71 -6.15 8.39
CA PHE A 232 2.77 -5.65 7.40
C PHE A 232 1.64 -4.85 8.05
N TYR A 233 1.01 -4.00 7.25
CA TYR A 233 -0.29 -3.46 7.59
C TYR A 233 -1.34 -4.57 7.52
N LYS A 234 -2.29 -4.56 8.44
CA LYS A 234 -3.34 -5.58 8.49
C LYS A 234 -4.33 -5.43 7.33
N THR A 235 -4.65 -4.19 6.99
CA THR A 235 -5.69 -3.83 6.01
C THR A 235 -5.11 -3.42 4.65
N ASP A 236 -3.79 -3.49 4.48
CA ASP A 236 -3.11 -3.13 3.23
C ASP A 236 -2.16 -4.24 2.76
N HIS A 237 -1.85 -4.25 1.47
CA HIS A 237 -0.88 -5.20 0.93
C HIS A 237 0.57 -4.83 1.25
N HIS A 238 0.84 -3.61 1.67
CA HIS A 238 2.20 -3.14 1.93
C HIS A 238 2.71 -3.55 3.31
N TRP A 239 4.02 -3.66 3.40
CA TRP A 239 4.72 -3.69 4.69
C TRP A 239 4.64 -2.35 5.41
N LYS A 240 4.93 -2.36 6.72
CA LYS A 240 5.03 -1.14 7.51
C LYS A 240 6.34 -0.39 7.21
N PRO A 241 6.39 0.93 7.41
CA PRO A 241 7.60 1.73 7.18
C PRO A 241 8.84 1.23 7.95
N ILE A 242 8.65 0.70 9.17
CA ILE A 242 9.74 0.11 9.94
C ILE A 242 10.36 -1.12 9.24
N THR A 243 9.55 -1.91 8.57
CA THR A 243 10.02 -3.04 7.76
C THR A 243 10.80 -2.55 6.54
N GLY A 244 10.31 -1.48 5.90
CA GLY A 244 11.04 -0.78 4.83
C GLY A 244 12.39 -0.23 5.29
N MET A 245 12.49 0.30 6.53
CA MET A 245 13.75 0.73 7.14
C MET A 245 14.72 -0.45 7.31
N HIS A 246 14.25 -1.58 7.84
CA HIS A 246 15.09 -2.78 7.99
C HIS A 246 15.56 -3.31 6.63
N ALA A 247 14.71 -3.27 5.61
CA ALA A 247 15.08 -3.63 4.24
C ALA A 247 16.13 -2.66 3.67
N ALA A 248 15.99 -1.34 3.89
CA ALA A 248 16.97 -0.35 3.52
C ALA A 248 18.33 -0.61 4.18
N ASN A 249 18.34 -0.91 5.49
CA ASN A 249 19.55 -1.26 6.22
C ASN A 249 20.22 -2.51 5.62
N ARG A 250 19.45 -3.55 5.29
CA ARG A 250 19.97 -4.77 4.66
C ARG A 250 20.58 -4.53 3.28
N VAL A 251 19.91 -3.71 2.46
CA VAL A 251 20.45 -3.28 1.15
C VAL A 251 21.73 -2.49 1.35
N SER A 252 21.77 -1.55 2.29
CA SER A 252 22.95 -0.74 2.60
C SER A 252 24.16 -1.59 3.03
N GLN A 253 23.94 -2.62 3.86
CA GLN A 253 24.98 -3.60 4.20
C GLN A 253 25.52 -4.29 2.95
N TYR A 254 24.65 -4.71 2.04
CA TYR A 254 25.07 -5.37 0.81
C TYR A 254 25.87 -4.42 -0.10
N LEU A 255 25.40 -3.19 -0.30
CA LEU A 255 26.08 -2.17 -1.09
C LEU A 255 27.48 -1.87 -0.52
N ASN A 256 27.62 -1.75 0.80
CA ASN A 256 28.91 -1.55 1.46
C ASN A 256 29.87 -2.73 1.28
N GLN A 257 29.35 -3.98 1.36
CA GLN A 257 30.16 -5.19 1.30
C GLN A 257 30.61 -5.56 -0.12
N HIS A 258 29.81 -5.24 -1.14
CA HIS A 258 29.99 -5.76 -2.49
C HIS A 258 30.19 -4.69 -3.57
N PHE A 259 29.71 -3.46 -3.36
CA PHE A 259 29.70 -2.43 -4.41
C PHE A 259 30.41 -1.13 -4.01
N ASP A 260 31.27 -1.21 -3.01
CA ASP A 260 32.14 -0.12 -2.58
C ASP A 260 31.37 1.17 -2.20
N TYR A 261 30.21 1.00 -1.54
CA TYR A 261 29.53 2.09 -0.85
C TYR A 261 30.08 2.22 0.58
N ASN A 262 29.92 3.41 1.15
CA ASN A 262 30.28 3.67 2.56
C ASN A 262 29.11 4.28 3.31
N ILE A 263 27.97 3.56 3.30
CA ILE A 263 26.73 3.99 3.93
C ILE A 263 26.83 3.81 5.44
N ASP A 264 26.59 4.88 6.19
CA ASP A 264 26.49 4.82 7.64
C ASP A 264 25.16 4.13 8.04
N LEU A 265 25.27 2.92 8.56
CA LEU A 265 24.12 2.11 8.94
C LEU A 265 23.35 2.65 10.15
N ASP A 266 23.99 3.48 10.99
CA ASP A 266 23.34 4.10 12.13
C ASP A 266 22.29 5.13 11.68
N LEU A 267 22.47 5.74 10.51
CA LEU A 267 21.44 6.61 9.91
C LEU A 267 20.20 5.84 9.45
N ILE A 268 20.29 4.51 9.28
CA ILE A 268 19.19 3.63 8.85
C ILE A 268 18.86 2.65 9.99
N ASN A 269 18.68 3.20 11.18
CA ASN A 269 18.37 2.46 12.40
C ASN A 269 17.24 3.17 13.15
N LEU A 270 16.30 2.40 13.72
CA LEU A 270 15.14 2.94 14.44
C LEU A 270 15.53 3.90 15.58
N ASN A 271 16.65 3.64 16.25
CA ASN A 271 17.15 4.49 17.34
C ASN A 271 17.50 5.92 16.88
N SER A 272 17.74 6.13 15.59
CA SER A 272 18.07 7.42 14.99
C SER A 272 16.85 8.24 14.57
N TYR A 273 15.63 7.75 14.91
CA TYR A 273 14.39 8.41 14.54
C TYR A 273 13.44 8.58 15.72
N ASN A 274 12.63 9.63 15.65
CA ASN A 274 11.44 9.80 16.47
C ASN A 274 10.24 9.27 15.69
N ARG A 275 9.43 8.41 16.32
CA ARG A 275 8.19 7.90 15.74
C ARG A 275 7.03 8.83 16.06
N VAL A 276 6.26 9.19 15.04
CA VAL A 276 4.95 9.85 15.18
C VAL A 276 3.88 8.88 14.73
N GLN A 277 2.92 8.58 15.61
CA GLN A 277 1.85 7.63 15.37
C GLN A 277 0.51 8.34 15.20
N TYR A 278 -0.22 7.94 14.18
CA TYR A 278 -1.57 8.35 13.85
C TYR A 278 -2.51 7.18 14.14
N ASN A 279 -3.32 7.29 15.20
CA ASN A 279 -4.15 6.17 15.66
C ASN A 279 -5.36 5.99 14.75
N LYS A 280 -5.66 4.73 14.37
CA LYS A 280 -6.78 4.35 13.49
C LYS A 280 -6.90 5.22 12.23
N PHE A 281 -5.78 5.57 11.67
CA PHE A 281 -5.70 6.53 10.58
C PHE A 281 -5.74 5.87 9.20
N PHE A 282 -5.42 4.58 9.10
CA PHE A 282 -5.19 3.91 7.84
C PHE A 282 -6.15 2.75 7.62
N LEU A 283 -6.94 2.83 6.55
CA LEU A 283 -7.62 1.71 5.94
C LEU A 283 -6.97 1.47 4.58
N GLY A 284 -6.20 0.40 4.49
CA GLY A 284 -5.45 0.07 3.29
C GLY A 284 -6.31 -0.48 2.16
N SER A 285 -5.67 -0.81 1.05
CA SER A 285 -6.32 -1.28 -0.18
C SER A 285 -7.20 -2.51 0.05
N LEU A 286 -6.74 -3.47 0.85
CA LEU A 286 -7.48 -4.70 1.18
C LEU A 286 -8.66 -4.39 2.10
N GLY A 287 -8.46 -3.54 3.10
CA GLY A 287 -9.53 -3.09 3.98
C GLY A 287 -10.60 -2.29 3.25
N ARG A 288 -10.22 -1.48 2.24
CA ARG A 288 -11.19 -0.77 1.38
C ARG A 288 -12.03 -1.74 0.55
N LYS A 289 -11.43 -2.81 0.02
CA LYS A 289 -12.16 -3.88 -0.67
C LYS A 289 -13.10 -4.62 0.29
N ALA A 290 -12.65 -4.89 1.52
CA ALA A 290 -13.44 -5.50 2.58
C ALA A 290 -14.51 -4.57 3.14
N THR A 291 -14.35 -3.27 3.03
CA THR A 291 -15.14 -2.17 3.61
C THR A 291 -15.06 -2.08 5.13
N LEU A 292 -15.46 -0.92 5.69
CA LEU A 292 -15.54 -0.72 7.14
C LEU A 292 -16.56 -1.63 7.84
N ALA A 293 -17.38 -2.35 7.09
CA ALA A 293 -18.29 -3.36 7.63
C ALA A 293 -17.53 -4.55 8.23
N GLU A 294 -16.35 -4.87 7.68
CA GLU A 294 -15.57 -6.03 8.08
C GLU A 294 -14.13 -5.67 8.51
N ALA A 295 -13.53 -4.64 7.89
CA ALA A 295 -12.16 -4.24 8.15
C ALA A 295 -12.10 -3.06 9.14
N ILE A 296 -11.20 -3.17 10.11
CA ILE A 296 -10.99 -2.15 11.14
C ILE A 296 -9.77 -1.31 10.76
N PRO A 297 -9.90 0.03 10.69
CA PRO A 297 -8.76 0.92 10.46
C PRO A 297 -7.64 0.71 11.48
N GLU A 298 -6.42 0.83 11.04
CA GLU A 298 -5.23 0.61 11.86
C GLU A 298 -4.37 1.86 12.00
N ASP A 299 -3.40 1.79 12.91
CA ASP A 299 -2.48 2.87 13.18
C ASP A 299 -1.49 3.03 12.02
N PHE A 300 -1.15 4.27 11.72
CA PHE A 300 -0.12 4.63 10.75
C PHE A 300 1.02 5.35 11.46
N SER A 301 2.25 5.21 10.98
CA SER A 301 3.41 5.88 11.61
C SER A 301 4.36 6.44 10.56
N ILE A 302 4.93 7.61 10.90
CA ILE A 302 6.08 8.19 10.19
C ILE A 302 7.24 8.37 11.16
N TYR A 303 8.44 8.57 10.62
CA TYR A 303 9.68 8.58 11.35
C TYR A 303 10.51 9.82 11.02
N TYR A 304 10.75 10.70 11.99
CA TYR A 304 11.57 11.90 11.84
C TYR A 304 12.99 11.66 12.34
N PRO A 305 14.02 12.07 11.61
CA PRO A 305 15.41 11.86 12.00
C PRO A 305 15.77 12.68 13.25
N LYS A 306 16.62 12.13 14.10
CA LYS A 306 17.26 12.81 15.23
C LYS A 306 18.59 13.45 14.85
N PHE A 307 19.01 13.28 13.61
CA PHE A 307 20.27 13.81 13.07
C PHE A 307 20.01 14.94 12.09
N TYR A 308 21.03 15.75 11.88
CA TYR A 308 20.97 16.80 10.86
C TYR A 308 20.90 16.19 9.46
N SER A 309 20.07 16.73 8.62
CA SER A 309 19.90 16.29 7.24
C SER A 309 19.62 17.46 6.31
N ASN A 310 20.13 17.37 5.08
CA ASN A 310 19.91 18.37 4.03
C ASN A 310 19.81 17.66 2.69
N PHE A 311 18.68 17.80 2.04
CA PHE A 311 18.35 17.13 0.79
C PHE A 311 17.93 18.13 -0.28
N HIS A 312 18.18 17.78 -1.52
CA HIS A 312 17.52 18.36 -2.67
C HIS A 312 16.63 17.28 -3.27
N TYR A 313 15.32 17.55 -3.33
CA TYR A 313 14.29 16.65 -3.81
C TYR A 313 13.63 17.23 -5.06
N GLU A 314 13.56 16.45 -6.12
CA GLU A 314 13.02 16.89 -7.40
C GLU A 314 12.12 15.82 -8.02
N VAL A 315 10.92 16.23 -8.48
CA VAL A 315 10.02 15.45 -9.34
C VAL A 315 9.80 16.27 -10.62
N PRO A 316 10.55 16.00 -11.69
CA PRO A 316 10.55 16.86 -12.88
C PRO A 316 9.18 17.04 -13.54
N GLU A 317 8.40 15.96 -13.63
CA GLU A 317 7.08 15.98 -14.28
C GLU A 317 6.04 16.81 -13.51
N GLU A 318 6.23 17.01 -12.21
CA GLU A 318 5.32 17.78 -11.35
C GLU A 318 5.87 19.16 -11.00
N ASN A 319 7.02 19.55 -11.55
CA ASN A 319 7.72 20.79 -11.22
C ASN A 319 7.98 20.96 -9.71
N ILE A 320 8.19 19.84 -9.00
CA ILE A 320 8.60 19.84 -7.59
C ILE A 320 10.13 19.95 -7.56
N ASN A 321 10.64 20.96 -6.87
CA ASN A 321 12.07 21.17 -6.67
C ASN A 321 12.24 21.87 -5.31
N ILE A 322 12.68 21.10 -4.30
CA ILE A 322 12.67 21.54 -2.89
C ILE A 322 14.01 21.19 -2.25
N ILE A 323 14.53 22.13 -1.43
CA ILE A 323 15.72 21.92 -0.59
C ILE A 323 15.30 22.04 0.86
N GLY A 324 15.73 21.10 1.71
CA GLY A 324 15.42 21.10 3.13
C GLY A 324 15.93 19.84 3.84
N ASP A 325 15.48 19.64 5.06
CA ASP A 325 15.78 18.42 5.81
C ASP A 325 14.98 17.21 5.26
N LEU A 326 15.16 16.03 5.87
CA LEU A 326 14.51 14.80 5.41
C LEU A 326 12.97 14.89 5.32
N SER A 327 12.36 15.83 6.04
CA SER A 327 10.90 15.98 6.04
C SER A 327 10.35 16.45 4.68
N ILE A 328 11.19 17.05 3.82
CA ILE A 328 10.76 17.44 2.46
C ILE A 328 10.40 16.24 1.58
N LEU A 329 10.82 15.02 1.95
CA LEU A 329 10.48 13.79 1.26
C LEU A 329 9.10 13.25 1.67
N TYR A 330 8.40 13.91 2.59
CA TYR A 330 7.03 13.57 3.00
C TYR A 330 6.00 14.43 2.28
N ASP A 331 5.07 13.83 1.58
CA ASP A 331 3.83 14.51 1.19
C ASP A 331 2.82 14.50 2.34
N MET A 332 2.94 15.48 3.21
CA MET A 332 2.07 15.60 4.40
C MET A 332 0.59 15.80 4.08
N LYS A 333 0.23 16.11 2.82
CA LYS A 333 -1.18 16.19 2.39
C LYS A 333 -1.90 14.87 2.56
N ASN A 334 -1.19 13.74 2.42
CA ASN A 334 -1.73 12.39 2.62
C ASN A 334 -2.09 12.10 4.09
N LEU A 335 -1.60 12.90 5.03
CA LEU A 335 -1.89 12.80 6.46
C LEU A 335 -2.72 13.96 7.00
N ALA A 336 -3.21 14.86 6.13
CA ALA A 336 -3.92 16.07 6.56
C ALA A 336 -5.30 15.76 7.15
N LYS A 337 -5.94 14.66 6.77
CA LYS A 337 -7.26 14.24 7.24
C LYS A 337 -7.45 12.74 7.15
N ILE A 338 -8.33 12.20 7.97
CA ILE A 338 -8.82 10.84 7.81
C ILE A 338 -9.84 10.84 6.67
N ASP A 339 -9.52 10.04 5.65
CA ASP A 339 -10.45 9.70 4.58
C ASP A 339 -10.13 8.29 4.09
N TYR A 340 -10.76 7.30 4.70
CA TYR A 340 -10.42 5.90 4.51
C TYR A 340 -10.53 5.42 3.07
N TYR A 341 -11.36 6.05 2.24
CA TYR A 341 -11.62 5.60 0.88
C TYR A 341 -10.90 6.41 -0.18
N ASN A 342 -10.61 7.69 0.07
CA ASN A 342 -10.03 8.59 -0.94
C ASN A 342 -8.59 9.01 -0.61
N SER A 343 -8.12 8.88 0.64
CA SER A 343 -6.73 9.18 0.99
C SER A 343 -5.86 7.92 0.96
N ASN A 344 -4.57 8.11 0.74
CA ASN A 344 -3.59 7.05 0.81
C ASN A 344 -2.42 7.46 1.72
N PRO A 345 -2.53 7.27 3.03
CA PRO A 345 -1.45 7.59 3.97
C PRO A 345 -0.09 6.99 3.62
N TYR A 346 -0.06 5.81 2.99
CA TYR A 346 1.19 5.19 2.56
C TYR A 346 1.95 6.03 1.53
N ALA A 347 1.25 6.81 0.72
CA ALA A 347 1.85 7.73 -0.25
C ALA A 347 2.51 8.97 0.39
N VAL A 348 2.56 9.07 1.72
CA VAL A 348 3.35 10.12 2.39
C VAL A 348 4.84 9.99 2.06
N TYR A 349 5.36 8.78 1.94
CA TYR A 349 6.76 8.52 1.62
C TYR A 349 7.05 8.82 0.15
N ASN A 350 8.04 9.69 -0.09
CA ASN A 350 8.50 10.10 -1.42
C ASN A 350 7.37 10.63 -2.34
N TYR A 351 6.33 11.22 -1.76
CA TYR A 351 5.13 11.68 -2.50
C TYR A 351 4.40 10.55 -3.25
N GLY A 352 4.55 9.30 -2.78
CA GLY A 352 3.93 8.12 -3.39
C GLY A 352 4.64 7.64 -4.65
N ASP A 353 3.85 7.17 -5.62
CA ASP A 353 4.38 6.68 -6.89
C ASP A 353 4.54 7.83 -7.88
N LYS A 354 5.76 8.05 -8.34
CA LYS A 354 6.15 9.04 -9.34
C LYS A 354 6.93 8.36 -10.45
N ALA A 355 6.79 8.88 -11.66
CA ALA A 355 7.53 8.34 -12.81
C ALA A 355 9.03 8.43 -12.59
N LEU A 356 9.51 9.58 -12.11
CA LEU A 356 10.90 9.85 -11.80
C LEU A 356 11.03 10.77 -10.60
N ILE A 357 11.91 10.40 -9.67
CA ILE A 357 12.33 11.23 -8.55
C ILE A 357 13.84 11.32 -8.55
N HIS A 358 14.38 12.51 -8.33
CA HIS A 358 15.80 12.71 -8.01
C HIS A 358 15.94 13.17 -6.55
N ILE A 359 16.83 12.51 -5.82
CA ILE A 359 17.18 12.87 -4.44
C ILE A 359 18.69 13.04 -4.38
N LYS A 360 19.16 14.22 -3.97
CA LYS A 360 20.56 14.47 -3.62
C LYS A 360 20.63 14.67 -2.11
N ASN A 361 21.44 13.86 -1.45
CA ASN A 361 21.79 14.05 -0.04
C ASN A 361 23.02 14.94 0.06
N ASN A 362 22.83 16.18 0.52
CA ASN A 362 23.92 17.15 0.64
C ASN A 362 24.88 16.86 1.81
N ASN A 363 24.57 15.89 2.67
CA ASN A 363 25.44 15.44 3.75
C ASN A 363 26.41 14.31 3.32
N VAL A 364 26.15 13.67 2.17
CA VAL A 364 27.00 12.64 1.57
C VAL A 364 27.61 13.18 0.28
N ASN A 365 28.90 12.96 0.09
CA ASN A 365 29.63 13.53 -1.06
C ASN A 365 30.70 12.56 -1.59
N ASP A 366 30.30 11.30 -1.78
CA ASP A 366 31.14 10.23 -2.33
C ASP A 366 31.03 10.09 -3.86
N GLY A 367 30.10 10.82 -4.46
CA GLY A 367 29.82 10.79 -5.91
C GLY A 367 28.93 9.64 -6.34
N LYS A 368 28.64 8.67 -5.47
CA LYS A 368 27.85 7.47 -5.82
C LYS A 368 26.41 7.81 -6.20
N ARG A 369 25.93 7.16 -7.25
CA ARG A 369 24.56 7.27 -7.73
C ARG A 369 23.88 5.89 -7.75
N LEU A 370 22.79 5.77 -7.02
CA LEU A 370 21.94 4.59 -6.98
C LEU A 370 20.66 4.85 -7.79
N LEU A 371 20.41 4.06 -8.83
CA LEU A 371 19.14 4.03 -9.53
C LEU A 371 18.26 2.94 -8.92
N VAL A 372 17.11 3.31 -8.39
CA VAL A 372 16.12 2.36 -7.85
C VAL A 372 14.93 2.24 -8.80
N ILE A 373 14.73 1.04 -9.34
CA ILE A 373 13.55 0.69 -10.12
C ILE A 373 12.58 -0.01 -9.16
N LYS A 374 11.36 0.51 -9.05
CA LYS A 374 10.47 0.08 -7.98
C LYS A 374 8.99 0.15 -8.35
N ASN A 375 8.16 -0.44 -7.48
CA ASN A 375 6.75 -0.15 -7.32
C ASN A 375 6.50 0.53 -5.95
N SER A 376 5.23 0.78 -5.59
CA SER A 376 4.84 1.43 -4.33
C SER A 376 5.42 0.78 -3.07
N TYR A 377 5.72 -0.52 -3.13
CA TYR A 377 6.23 -1.28 -2.00
C TYR A 377 7.54 -0.69 -1.44
N ALA A 378 8.41 -0.19 -2.33
CA ALA A 378 9.70 0.37 -1.94
C ALA A 378 9.65 1.83 -1.47
N ASN A 379 8.51 2.51 -1.44
CA ASN A 379 8.45 3.92 -1.05
C ASN A 379 9.11 4.21 0.31
N PRO A 380 8.78 3.53 1.42
CA PRO A 380 9.48 3.77 2.69
C PRO A 380 10.93 3.27 2.66
N MET A 381 11.25 2.22 1.93
CA MET A 381 12.62 1.72 1.82
C MET A 381 13.54 2.74 1.15
N THR A 382 13.14 3.32 0.03
CA THR A 382 13.93 4.34 -0.68
C THR A 382 14.04 5.64 0.11
N PHE A 383 13.03 6.00 0.89
CA PHE A 383 13.11 7.11 1.84
C PHE A 383 14.26 6.93 2.85
N PHE A 384 14.38 5.75 3.46
CA PHE A 384 15.48 5.51 4.41
C PHE A 384 16.83 5.32 3.72
N LEU A 385 16.89 4.69 2.53
CA LEU A 385 18.12 4.58 1.76
C LEU A 385 18.71 5.95 1.40
N SER A 386 17.87 6.96 1.16
CA SER A 386 18.34 8.30 0.80
C SER A 386 19.20 8.95 1.88
N THR A 387 19.08 8.50 3.13
CA THR A 387 19.88 9.09 4.22
C THR A 387 21.35 8.71 4.17
N GLY A 388 21.70 7.62 3.48
CA GLY A 388 23.07 7.12 3.41
C GLY A 388 23.72 7.17 2.03
N VAL A 389 23.01 7.57 0.98
CA VAL A 389 23.50 7.60 -0.41
C VAL A 389 23.56 9.02 -0.94
N ASP A 390 24.61 9.37 -1.67
CA ASP A 390 24.81 10.70 -2.24
C ASP A 390 23.68 11.08 -3.19
N LYS A 391 23.40 10.24 -4.20
CA LYS A 391 22.36 10.48 -5.21
C LYS A 391 21.51 9.23 -5.38
N ILE A 392 20.22 9.39 -5.22
CA ILE A 392 19.24 8.34 -5.53
C ILE A 392 18.30 8.86 -6.60
N ASP A 393 18.21 8.12 -7.69
CA ASP A 393 17.15 8.28 -8.68
C ASP A 393 16.14 7.14 -8.51
N ILE A 394 14.86 7.45 -8.52
CA ILE A 394 13.79 6.46 -8.33
C ILE A 394 12.91 6.48 -9.56
N ILE A 395 12.75 5.32 -10.21
CA ILE A 395 11.90 5.15 -11.38
C ILE A 395 10.80 4.13 -11.06
N ASP A 396 9.56 4.52 -11.31
CA ASP A 396 8.44 3.60 -11.37
C ASP A 396 8.08 3.34 -12.84
N LEU A 397 8.46 2.18 -13.34
CA LEU A 397 8.26 1.83 -14.76
C LEU A 397 6.78 1.77 -15.18
N ARG A 398 5.85 1.74 -14.23
CA ARG A 398 4.42 1.84 -14.53
C ARG A 398 4.00 3.23 -15.03
N LEU A 399 4.79 4.24 -14.65
CA LEU A 399 4.50 5.67 -14.87
C LEU A 399 5.53 6.33 -15.77
N PHE A 400 6.74 5.76 -15.85
CA PHE A 400 7.86 6.33 -16.61
C PHE A 400 7.69 6.12 -18.11
N ASN A 401 7.55 7.22 -18.84
CA ASN A 401 7.33 7.21 -20.29
C ASN A 401 8.63 7.31 -21.13
N GLY A 402 9.79 7.27 -20.47
CA GLY A 402 11.10 7.34 -21.13
C GLY A 402 11.71 5.96 -21.38
N SER A 403 12.77 5.91 -22.18
CA SER A 403 13.62 4.73 -22.30
C SER A 403 14.53 4.61 -21.08
N LEU A 404 14.46 3.47 -20.39
CA LEU A 404 15.33 3.18 -19.25
C LEU A 404 16.80 3.13 -19.67
N GLN A 405 17.11 2.59 -20.85
CA GLN A 405 18.47 2.54 -21.39
C GLN A 405 19.03 3.95 -21.63
N ASN A 406 18.26 4.83 -22.26
CA ASN A 406 18.67 6.23 -22.46
C ASN A 406 18.89 6.96 -21.13
N TYR A 407 18.05 6.65 -20.14
CA TYR A 407 18.21 7.19 -18.77
C TYR A 407 19.55 6.74 -18.18
N ILE A 408 19.83 5.45 -18.21
CA ILE A 408 21.07 4.85 -17.70
C ILE A 408 22.30 5.43 -18.42
N ASP A 409 22.24 5.60 -19.75
CA ASP A 409 23.35 6.14 -20.53
C ASP A 409 23.62 7.63 -20.22
N LYS A 410 22.57 8.37 -19.92
CA LYS A 410 22.69 9.79 -19.55
C LYS A 410 23.24 9.99 -18.13
N TYR A 411 22.68 9.26 -17.14
CA TYR A 411 22.98 9.51 -15.74
C TYR A 411 24.05 8.60 -15.14
N LYS A 412 24.38 7.49 -15.82
CA LYS A 412 25.46 6.55 -15.48
C LYS A 412 25.48 6.18 -14.00
N PRO A 413 24.42 5.54 -13.47
CA PRO A 413 24.40 5.12 -12.08
C PRO A 413 25.54 4.13 -11.80
N ASP A 414 26.08 4.13 -10.59
CA ASP A 414 27.06 3.10 -10.15
C ASP A 414 26.36 1.76 -9.95
N THR A 415 25.12 1.81 -9.48
CA THR A 415 24.31 0.61 -9.18
C THR A 415 22.85 0.82 -9.59
N VAL A 416 22.25 -0.25 -10.12
CA VAL A 416 20.82 -0.37 -10.32
C VAL A 416 20.27 -1.35 -9.28
N LEU A 417 19.36 -0.89 -8.42
CA LEU A 417 18.60 -1.69 -7.47
C LEU A 417 17.19 -1.89 -8.01
N PHE A 418 16.81 -3.13 -8.27
CA PHE A 418 15.48 -3.49 -8.73
C PHE A 418 14.68 -4.10 -7.59
N VAL A 419 13.59 -3.45 -7.17
CA VAL A 419 12.77 -3.88 -6.02
C VAL A 419 11.44 -4.43 -6.48
N VAL A 420 11.19 -5.69 -6.16
CA VAL A 420 9.91 -6.38 -6.39
C VAL A 420 9.46 -7.08 -5.12
N HIS A 421 8.19 -7.47 -5.04
CA HIS A 421 7.67 -8.36 -4.01
C HIS A 421 6.94 -9.55 -4.62
N THR A 422 6.73 -10.59 -3.83
CA THR A 422 6.24 -11.90 -4.32
C THR A 422 4.95 -11.80 -5.12
N GLU A 423 4.00 -11.01 -4.65
CA GLU A 423 2.67 -10.86 -5.27
C GLU A 423 2.71 -10.06 -6.59
N TRP A 424 3.86 -9.44 -6.92
CA TRP A 424 3.99 -8.57 -8.09
C TRP A 424 4.59 -9.25 -9.31
N LEU A 425 5.18 -10.43 -9.14
CA LEU A 425 5.77 -11.20 -10.23
C LEU A 425 4.72 -11.65 -11.24
N THR A 426 3.48 -11.81 -10.79
CA THR A 426 2.37 -12.35 -11.58
C THR A 426 1.50 -11.27 -12.22
N LEU A 427 1.69 -10.02 -11.87
CA LEU A 427 0.91 -8.92 -12.41
C LEU A 427 1.39 -8.53 -13.80
N TYR A 428 0.94 -9.27 -14.82
CA TYR A 428 0.90 -8.77 -16.19
C TYR A 428 -0.21 -7.71 -16.29
N ARG A 429 0.08 -6.49 -15.84
CA ARG A 429 -0.80 -5.36 -16.12
C ARG A 429 -0.18 -4.56 -17.27
N PRO A 430 -0.86 -4.44 -18.41
CA PRO A 430 -0.67 -3.29 -19.27
C PRO A 430 -1.17 -2.09 -18.47
N ILE A 431 -0.26 -1.37 -17.80
CA ILE A 431 -0.64 -0.27 -16.92
C ILE A 431 -0.42 1.03 -17.70
N TYR A 432 -1.52 1.68 -18.03
CA TYR A 432 -1.68 3.10 -18.27
C TYR A 432 -1.00 3.78 -19.47
N SER A 433 -0.25 3.12 -20.35
CA SER A 433 0.16 3.74 -21.59
C SER A 433 -0.06 2.81 -22.80
N ASN A 434 -0.63 3.36 -23.85
CA ASN A 434 -0.97 2.64 -25.07
C ASN A 434 0.23 2.16 -25.90
N ASP A 435 1.48 2.46 -25.46
CA ASP A 435 2.67 2.31 -26.31
C ASP A 435 3.83 1.51 -25.71
N HIS A 436 3.72 0.95 -24.49
CA HIS A 436 4.82 0.23 -23.86
C HIS A 436 4.50 -1.23 -23.55
N ASN A 437 5.49 -2.11 -23.78
CA ASN A 437 5.40 -3.56 -23.61
C ASN A 437 5.26 -4.03 -22.15
N GLY A 438 4.95 -3.12 -21.22
CA GLY A 438 4.70 -3.41 -19.80
C GLY A 438 5.92 -3.18 -18.91
N PHE A 439 5.73 -3.38 -17.60
CA PHE A 439 6.72 -3.14 -16.53
C PHE A 439 8.06 -3.88 -16.73
N TRP A 440 8.05 -4.97 -17.50
CA TRP A 440 9.23 -5.82 -17.73
C TRP A 440 9.93 -5.51 -19.06
N ASP A 441 9.58 -4.43 -19.75
CA ASP A 441 10.28 -3.96 -20.91
C ASP A 441 11.26 -2.83 -20.53
N PHE A 442 12.54 -3.10 -20.61
CA PHE A 442 13.61 -2.20 -20.18
C PHE A 442 14.29 -1.44 -21.35
N ARG A 443 13.72 -1.50 -22.56
CA ARG A 443 14.26 -0.84 -23.74
C ARG A 443 14.01 0.66 -23.76
#